data_fc8cd93564e0c0554b69e8ad3301c09d
#
_entry.id   fc8cd93564e0c0554b69e8ad3301c09d
#
_cell.length_a   1.000
_cell.length_b   1.000
_cell.length_c   1.000
_cell.angle_alpha   90.00
_cell.angle_beta   90.00
_cell.angle_gamma   90.00
#
_symmetry.space_group_name_H-M   'P 1'
#
loop_
_entity.id
_entity.type
_entity.pdbx_description
1 polymer ?
#
loop_
_entity_poly.entity_id
_entity_poly.type
_entity_poly.pdbx_seq_one_letter_code
_entity_poly.pdbx_strand_id
1 'polypeptide(L)'
;MVQLPALYAYASKENIEVLDYPMEQTGSMSVMLEGGECYIGMDSRVKDGGVKERVHLSHELGHCVTGSFYNIHAAVDCRRRHENKADKWAVRHLVPVADLDDAVAEGCTELWELAERFGVTESFMRKAVCYYVHGNLATELYF
;
A
#
# COMPACT_ATOMS: atom_id res chain seq x y z
N MET A 1 0.38 14.83 -2.91
CA MET A 1 0.22 13.39 -3.23
C MET A 1 1.54 12.83 -3.75
N VAL A 2 1.86 11.61 -3.35
CA VAL A 2 3.10 10.95 -3.81
C VAL A 2 2.96 10.59 -5.29
N GLN A 3 3.96 10.93 -6.09
CA GLN A 3 3.95 10.68 -7.53
C GLN A 3 4.46 9.27 -7.84
N LEU A 4 3.88 8.63 -8.87
CA LEU A 4 4.31 7.30 -9.30
C LEU A 4 5.80 7.19 -9.62
N PRO A 5 6.42 8.14 -10.34
CA PRO A 5 7.86 8.06 -10.58
C PRO A 5 8.69 7.99 -9.29
N ALA A 6 8.24 8.64 -8.22
CA ALA A 6 8.92 8.58 -6.93
C ALA A 6 8.85 7.18 -6.31
N LEU A 7 7.72 6.48 -6.46
CA LEU A 7 7.57 5.11 -5.97
C LEU A 7 8.48 4.14 -6.74
N TYR A 8 8.53 4.28 -8.06
CA TYR A 8 9.41 3.47 -8.89
C TYR A 8 10.89 3.76 -8.60
N ALA A 9 11.24 5.03 -8.38
CA ALA A 9 12.59 5.42 -7.99
C ALA A 9 12.96 4.83 -6.63
N TYR A 10 12.03 4.79 -5.70
CA TYR A 10 12.21 4.14 -4.39
C TYR A 10 12.51 2.65 -4.57
N ALA A 11 11.73 1.96 -5.40
CA ALA A 11 11.97 0.55 -5.70
C ALA A 11 13.38 0.32 -6.25
N SER A 12 13.82 1.13 -7.23
CA SER A 12 15.16 1.04 -7.80
C SER A 12 16.24 1.26 -6.75
N LYS A 13 16.07 2.26 -5.89
CA LYS A 13 17.01 2.57 -4.81
C LYS A 13 17.16 1.41 -3.84
N GLU A 14 16.08 0.70 -3.55
CA GLU A 14 16.07 -0.46 -2.66
C GLU A 14 16.39 -1.77 -3.38
N ASN A 15 16.80 -1.73 -4.65
CA ASN A 15 17.08 -2.89 -5.50
C ASN A 15 15.90 -3.85 -5.62
N ILE A 16 14.70 -3.30 -5.67
CA ILE A 16 13.46 -4.04 -5.89
C ILE A 16 13.07 -3.91 -7.36
N GLU A 17 12.99 -5.03 -8.06
CA GLU A 17 12.60 -5.06 -9.45
C GLU A 17 11.09 -5.18 -9.58
N VAL A 18 10.48 -4.29 -10.37
CA VAL A 18 9.03 -4.29 -10.64
C VAL A 18 8.82 -4.77 -12.06
N LEU A 19 8.07 -5.86 -12.21
CA LEU A 19 7.85 -6.55 -13.49
C LEU A 19 6.37 -6.54 -13.85
N ASP A 20 6.09 -6.53 -15.16
CA ASP A 20 4.75 -6.77 -15.67
C ASP A 20 4.47 -8.27 -15.60
N TYR A 21 3.39 -8.64 -14.93
CA TYR A 21 3.00 -10.03 -14.76
C TYR A 21 1.48 -10.17 -14.69
N PRO A 22 0.87 -11.03 -15.52
CA PRO A 22 -0.58 -11.18 -15.50
C PRO A 22 -1.06 -11.88 -14.22
N MET A 23 -1.94 -11.19 -13.48
CA MET A 23 -2.55 -11.70 -12.25
C MET A 23 -3.99 -11.26 -12.18
N GLU A 24 -4.92 -12.15 -12.49
CA GLU A 24 -6.33 -11.80 -12.60
C GLU A 24 -7.01 -11.50 -11.27
N GLN A 25 -6.61 -12.17 -10.19
CA GLN A 25 -7.31 -12.08 -8.92
C GLN A 25 -6.78 -10.97 -8.01
N THR A 26 -5.46 -10.87 -7.86
CA THR A 26 -4.85 -9.95 -6.89
C THR A 26 -4.35 -8.65 -7.51
N GLY A 27 -4.04 -8.65 -8.80
CA GLY A 27 -3.52 -7.48 -9.50
C GLY A 27 -2.04 -7.18 -9.26
N SER A 28 -1.49 -7.58 -8.14
CA SER A 28 -0.07 -7.41 -7.81
C SER A 28 0.37 -8.46 -6.79
N MET A 29 1.67 -8.72 -6.76
CA MET A 29 2.26 -9.59 -5.73
C MET A 29 3.73 -9.26 -5.56
N SER A 30 4.29 -9.63 -4.42
CA SER A 30 5.70 -9.52 -4.14
C SER A 30 6.26 -10.87 -3.70
N VAL A 31 7.50 -11.14 -4.09
CA VAL A 31 8.21 -12.36 -3.70
C VAL A 31 9.62 -12.01 -3.26
N MET A 32 10.12 -12.72 -2.26
CA MET A 32 11.51 -12.64 -1.83
C MET A 32 12.18 -13.97 -2.11
N LEU A 33 13.30 -13.95 -2.80
CA LEU A 33 14.10 -15.14 -3.09
C LEU A 33 15.06 -15.43 -1.93
N GLU A 34 15.67 -16.62 -1.95
CA GLU A 34 16.59 -17.07 -0.90
C GLU A 34 17.77 -16.12 -0.68
N GLY A 35 18.25 -15.46 -1.75
CA GLY A 35 19.32 -14.48 -1.67
C GLY A 35 18.93 -13.12 -1.11
N GLY A 36 17.66 -12.93 -0.77
CA GLY A 36 17.13 -11.66 -0.27
C GLY A 36 16.64 -10.72 -1.35
N GLU A 37 16.74 -11.07 -2.63
CA GLU A 37 16.23 -10.27 -3.73
C GLU A 37 14.69 -10.24 -3.69
N CYS A 38 14.12 -9.05 -3.84
CA CYS A 38 12.68 -8.87 -3.86
C CYS A 38 12.21 -8.44 -5.25
N TYR A 39 11.12 -9.06 -5.70
CA TYR A 39 10.49 -8.76 -6.98
C TYR A 39 9.02 -8.45 -6.76
N ILE A 40 8.52 -7.49 -7.53
CA ILE A 40 7.11 -7.12 -7.52
C ILE A 40 6.54 -7.37 -8.93
N GLY A 41 5.47 -8.14 -9.00
CA GLY A 41 4.70 -8.33 -10.23
C GLY A 41 3.47 -7.44 -10.22
N MET A 42 3.23 -6.73 -11.33
CA MET A 42 2.08 -5.86 -11.50
C MET A 42 1.30 -6.27 -12.76
N ASP A 43 0.01 -6.53 -12.59
CA ASP A 43 -0.87 -6.77 -13.72
C ASP A 43 -1.15 -5.46 -14.45
N SER A 44 -1.26 -5.51 -15.79
CA SER A 44 -1.52 -4.32 -16.60
C SER A 44 -2.82 -3.60 -16.21
N ARG A 45 -3.80 -4.33 -15.67
CA ARG A 45 -5.09 -3.75 -15.26
C ARG A 45 -5.00 -2.84 -14.04
N VAL A 46 -3.97 -2.97 -13.20
CA VAL A 46 -3.76 -2.07 -12.07
C VAL A 46 -2.76 -0.96 -12.40
N LYS A 47 -2.07 -1.04 -13.53
CA LYS A 47 -1.13 -0.01 -13.97
C LYS A 47 -1.85 1.11 -14.73
N ASP A 48 -2.71 1.81 -14.02
CA ASP A 48 -3.56 2.86 -14.58
C ASP A 48 -2.88 4.25 -14.67
N GLY A 49 -1.62 4.33 -14.28
CA GLY A 49 -0.90 5.61 -14.20
C GLY A 49 -1.38 6.51 -13.07
N GLY A 50 -2.16 5.99 -12.14
CA GLY A 50 -2.81 6.79 -11.10
C GLY A 50 -3.04 6.04 -9.80
N VAL A 51 -4.29 6.07 -9.34
CA VAL A 51 -4.70 5.63 -8.00
C VAL A 51 -4.42 4.15 -7.74
N LYS A 52 -4.87 3.28 -8.65
CA LYS A 52 -4.69 1.82 -8.46
C LYS A 52 -3.21 1.45 -8.42
N GLU A 53 -2.45 2.01 -9.31
CA GLU A 53 -1.01 1.72 -9.39
C GLU A 53 -0.29 2.18 -8.13
N ARG A 54 -0.61 3.38 -7.62
CA ARG A 54 -0.04 3.86 -6.34
C ARG A 54 -0.33 2.91 -5.19
N VAL A 55 -1.58 2.52 -5.03
CA VAL A 55 -2.00 1.67 -3.92
C VAL A 55 -1.36 0.29 -4.02
N HIS A 56 -1.43 -0.35 -5.19
CA HIS A 56 -0.84 -1.67 -5.40
C HIS A 56 0.68 -1.66 -5.22
N LEU A 57 1.36 -0.73 -5.87
CA LEU A 57 2.82 -0.65 -5.80
C LEU A 57 3.30 -0.39 -4.38
N SER A 58 2.67 0.54 -3.66
CA SER A 58 3.07 0.85 -2.29
C SER A 58 2.81 -0.30 -1.32
N HIS A 59 1.73 -1.07 -1.51
CA HIS A 59 1.46 -2.26 -0.72
C HIS A 59 2.56 -3.31 -0.92
N GLU A 60 2.91 -3.59 -2.17
CA GLU A 60 3.96 -4.57 -2.48
C GLU A 60 5.34 -4.09 -2.01
N LEU A 61 5.64 -2.80 -2.16
CA LEU A 61 6.85 -2.21 -1.57
C LEU A 61 6.87 -2.39 -0.05
N GLY A 62 5.73 -2.24 0.59
CA GLY A 62 5.57 -2.49 2.02
C GLY A 62 6.00 -3.90 2.43
N HIS A 63 5.59 -4.91 1.68
CA HIS A 63 6.04 -6.29 1.89
C HIS A 63 7.56 -6.41 1.76
N CYS A 64 8.12 -5.85 0.70
CA CYS A 64 9.57 -5.93 0.44
C CYS A 64 10.39 -5.21 1.51
N VAL A 65 10.00 -4.00 1.88
CA VAL A 65 10.76 -3.16 2.81
C VAL A 65 10.69 -3.70 4.24
N THR A 66 9.52 -4.21 4.65
CA THR A 66 9.34 -4.74 6.00
C THR A 66 9.71 -6.21 6.13
N GLY A 67 9.99 -6.89 5.02
CA GLY A 67 10.26 -8.33 5.02
C GLY A 67 9.04 -9.15 5.43
N SER A 68 7.84 -8.63 5.22
CA SER A 68 6.59 -9.26 5.68
C SER A 68 6.03 -10.22 4.61
N PHE A 69 6.65 -11.37 4.49
CA PHE A 69 6.25 -12.43 3.56
C PHE A 69 5.72 -13.63 4.34
N TYR A 70 4.81 -14.38 3.73
CA TYR A 70 4.23 -15.57 4.34
C TYR A 70 4.04 -16.67 3.29
N ASN A 71 4.04 -17.91 3.77
CA ASN A 71 3.77 -19.07 2.93
C ASN A 71 2.25 -19.14 2.65
N ILE A 72 1.86 -19.66 1.47
CA ILE A 72 0.45 -19.84 1.10
C ILE A 72 -0.31 -20.76 2.07
N HIS A 73 0.40 -21.63 2.81
CA HIS A 73 -0.17 -22.52 3.82
C HIS A 73 -0.15 -21.92 5.24
N ALA A 74 0.30 -20.67 5.39
CA ALA A 74 0.35 -20.01 6.68
C ALA A 74 -1.06 -19.84 7.27
N ALA A 75 -1.14 -19.86 8.61
CA ALA A 75 -2.39 -19.62 9.32
C ALA A 75 -2.95 -18.23 8.99
N VAL A 76 -4.26 -18.07 9.02
CA VAL A 76 -4.96 -16.82 8.69
C VAL A 76 -4.41 -15.65 9.51
N ASP A 77 -4.17 -15.85 10.80
CA ASP A 77 -3.62 -14.78 11.65
C ASP A 77 -2.21 -14.36 11.25
N CYS A 78 -1.38 -15.32 10.83
CA CYS A 78 -0.03 -15.05 10.34
C CYS A 78 -0.09 -14.22 9.05
N ARG A 79 -0.92 -14.61 8.09
CA ARG A 79 -1.12 -13.86 6.84
C ARG A 79 -1.60 -12.45 7.12
N ARG A 80 -2.58 -12.30 7.99
CA ARG A 80 -3.14 -10.99 8.37
C ARG A 80 -2.07 -10.08 8.96
N ARG A 81 -1.21 -10.59 9.84
CA ARG A 81 -0.13 -9.78 10.43
C ARG A 81 0.84 -9.27 9.38
N HIS A 82 1.20 -10.11 8.41
CA HIS A 82 2.12 -9.70 7.34
C HIS A 82 1.47 -8.70 6.39
N GLU A 83 0.21 -8.93 6.03
CA GLU A 83 -0.56 -7.98 5.22
C GLU A 83 -0.72 -6.63 5.94
N ASN A 84 -0.98 -6.65 7.23
CA ASN A 84 -1.11 -5.42 8.03
C ASN A 84 0.21 -4.66 8.10
N LYS A 85 1.34 -5.32 8.18
CA LYS A 85 2.65 -4.65 8.15
C LYS A 85 2.87 -3.92 6.83
N ALA A 86 2.55 -4.57 5.72
CA ALA A 86 2.65 -3.97 4.39
C ALA A 86 1.70 -2.78 4.26
N ASP A 87 0.45 -2.93 4.70
CA ASP A 87 -0.53 -1.85 4.66
C ASP A 87 -0.13 -0.66 5.53
N LYS A 88 0.38 -0.90 6.73
CA LYS A 88 0.85 0.18 7.62
C LYS A 88 2.01 0.94 7.00
N TRP A 89 2.94 0.24 6.37
CA TRP A 89 4.03 0.90 5.66
C TRP A 89 3.49 1.77 4.53
N ALA A 90 2.58 1.21 3.71
CA ALA A 90 1.97 1.93 2.59
C ALA A 90 1.18 3.16 3.06
N VAL A 91 0.41 3.02 4.13
CA VAL A 91 -0.34 4.14 4.73
C VAL A 91 0.61 5.27 5.14
N ARG A 92 1.66 4.95 5.88
CA ARG A 92 2.61 5.97 6.33
C ARG A 92 3.34 6.64 5.16
N HIS A 93 3.55 5.91 4.09
CA HIS A 93 4.25 6.43 2.91
C HIS A 93 3.35 7.29 2.02
N LEU A 94 2.13 6.84 1.73
CA LEU A 94 1.20 7.55 0.85
C LEU A 94 0.38 8.63 1.57
N VAL A 95 0.09 8.44 2.85
CA VAL A 95 -0.72 9.35 3.66
C VAL A 95 0.04 9.65 4.95
N PRO A 96 1.12 10.44 4.89
CA PRO A 96 1.82 10.84 6.12
C PRO A 96 0.87 11.58 7.07
N VAL A 97 0.98 11.31 8.37
CA VAL A 97 0.05 11.86 9.36
C VAL A 97 0.01 13.38 9.37
N ALA A 98 1.17 14.03 9.20
CA ALA A 98 1.23 15.50 9.16
C ALA A 98 0.46 16.07 7.97
N ASP A 99 0.54 15.43 6.81
CA ASP A 99 -0.19 15.83 5.61
C ASP A 99 -1.70 15.60 5.77
N LEU A 100 -2.08 14.54 6.47
CA LEU A 100 -3.49 14.28 6.78
C LEU A 100 -4.03 15.33 7.75
N ASP A 101 -3.27 15.67 8.77
CA ASP A 101 -3.64 16.73 9.71
C ASP A 101 -3.82 18.07 9.01
N ASP A 102 -2.93 18.42 8.09
CA ASP A 102 -3.03 19.63 7.28
C ASP A 102 -4.29 19.63 6.41
N ALA A 103 -4.60 18.51 5.77
CA ALA A 103 -5.78 18.37 4.93
C ALA A 103 -7.06 18.59 5.75
N VAL A 104 -7.14 17.97 6.92
CA VAL A 104 -8.30 18.12 7.82
C VAL A 104 -8.42 19.56 8.31
N ALA A 105 -7.30 20.19 8.68
CA ALA A 105 -7.27 21.58 9.12
C ALA A 105 -7.74 22.55 8.02
N GLU A 106 -7.51 22.20 6.75
CA GLU A 106 -7.98 22.97 5.60
C GLU A 106 -9.46 22.72 5.26
N GLY A 107 -10.15 21.85 6.02
CA GLY A 107 -11.57 21.55 5.82
C GLY A 107 -11.85 20.32 4.96
N CYS A 108 -10.82 19.58 4.57
CA CYS A 108 -10.97 18.35 3.79
C CYS A 108 -11.29 17.19 4.76
N THR A 109 -12.57 16.91 4.98
CA THR A 109 -13.02 15.96 6.01
C THR A 109 -13.78 14.75 5.49
N GLU A 110 -14.24 14.80 4.22
CA GLU A 110 -14.92 13.67 3.61
C GLU A 110 -13.93 12.64 3.09
N LEU A 111 -14.24 11.35 3.23
CA LEU A 111 -13.34 10.27 2.78
C LEU A 111 -12.96 10.39 1.31
N TRP A 112 -13.95 10.68 0.46
CA TRP A 112 -13.69 10.79 -0.99
C TRP A 112 -12.76 11.96 -1.31
N GLU A 113 -12.90 13.08 -0.60
CA GLU A 113 -12.03 14.25 -0.78
C GLU A 113 -10.60 13.95 -0.36
N LEU A 114 -10.45 13.28 0.79
CA LEU A 114 -9.14 12.85 1.28
C LEU A 114 -8.50 11.85 0.31
N ALA A 115 -9.27 10.87 -0.16
CA ALA A 115 -8.78 9.90 -1.13
C ALA A 115 -8.28 10.57 -2.41
N GLU A 116 -9.04 11.52 -2.92
CA GLU A 116 -8.66 12.28 -4.11
C GLU A 116 -7.40 13.10 -3.89
N ARG A 117 -7.31 13.79 -2.75
CA ARG A 117 -6.15 14.62 -2.39
C ARG A 117 -4.86 13.80 -2.31
N PHE A 118 -4.92 12.61 -1.76
CA PHE A 118 -3.75 11.74 -1.60
C PHE A 118 -3.53 10.79 -2.79
N GLY A 119 -4.45 10.77 -3.74
CA GLY A 119 -4.34 9.92 -4.93
C GLY A 119 -4.42 8.44 -4.61
N VAL A 120 -5.29 8.07 -3.68
CA VAL A 120 -5.51 6.69 -3.23
C VAL A 120 -6.99 6.33 -3.37
N THR A 121 -7.32 5.05 -3.20
CA THR A 121 -8.71 4.60 -3.18
C THR A 121 -9.38 4.99 -1.86
N GLU A 122 -10.71 5.06 -1.85
CA GLU A 122 -11.45 5.31 -0.60
C GLU A 122 -11.21 4.20 0.42
N SER A 123 -11.14 2.95 -0.03
CA SER A 123 -10.87 1.83 0.88
C SER A 123 -9.49 1.95 1.51
N PHE A 124 -8.49 2.41 0.76
CA PHE A 124 -7.17 2.68 1.31
C PHE A 124 -7.20 3.85 2.30
N MET A 125 -7.94 4.91 1.99
CA MET A 125 -8.07 6.06 2.89
C MET A 125 -8.77 5.66 4.20
N ARG A 126 -9.77 4.76 4.16
CA ARG A 126 -10.38 4.21 5.37
C ARG A 126 -9.35 3.52 6.25
N LYS A 127 -8.46 2.72 5.65
CA LYS A 127 -7.36 2.07 6.37
C LYS A 127 -6.45 3.11 7.03
N ALA A 128 -6.11 4.18 6.29
CA ALA A 128 -5.25 5.25 6.81
C ALA A 128 -5.87 5.94 8.01
N VAL A 129 -7.13 6.35 7.90
CA VAL A 129 -7.87 7.01 8.99
C VAL A 129 -7.98 6.08 10.19
N CYS A 130 -8.37 4.83 9.95
CA CYS A 130 -8.49 3.80 10.99
C CYS A 130 -7.17 3.60 11.74
N TYR A 131 -6.07 3.50 10.99
CA TYR A 131 -4.74 3.33 11.57
C TYR A 131 -4.34 4.50 12.47
N TYR A 132 -4.54 5.73 12.01
CA TYR A 132 -4.13 6.91 12.78
C TYR A 132 -5.05 7.21 13.96
N VAL A 133 -6.35 6.93 13.83
CA VAL A 133 -7.32 7.21 14.89
C VAL A 133 -7.38 6.07 15.92
N HIS A 134 -7.37 4.84 15.48
CA HIS A 134 -7.58 3.65 16.34
C HIS A 134 -6.36 2.78 16.53
N GLY A 135 -5.28 3.02 15.79
CA GLY A 135 -4.05 2.25 15.90
C GLY A 135 -4.08 0.87 15.23
N ASN A 136 -5.15 0.55 14.49
CA ASN A 136 -5.30 -0.72 13.81
C ASN A 136 -5.99 -0.53 12.44
N LEU A 137 -6.06 -1.59 11.65
CA LEU A 137 -6.64 -1.55 10.30
C LEU A 137 -8.02 -2.22 10.22
N ALA A 138 -8.71 -2.38 11.34
CA ALA A 138 -10.00 -3.06 11.43
C ALA A 138 -11.14 -2.14 10.96
N THR A 139 -11.13 -1.80 9.68
CA THR A 139 -12.09 -0.83 9.10
C THR A 139 -13.54 -1.29 9.24
N GLU A 140 -13.78 -2.59 9.29
CA GLU A 140 -15.12 -3.18 9.48
C GLU A 140 -15.75 -2.83 10.83
N LEU A 141 -14.94 -2.40 11.82
CA LEU A 141 -15.45 -2.00 13.12
C LEU A 141 -15.89 -0.54 13.18
N TYR A 142 -15.39 0.31 12.27
CA TYR A 142 -15.51 1.77 12.37
C TYR A 142 -16.19 2.40 11.16
N PHE A 143 -16.33 1.64 10.09
CA PHE A 143 -16.98 2.06 8.84
C PHE A 143 -18.03 1.01 8.40
#